data_bd052d48286387028c4e096dd1ab46fb
#
_entry.id   bd052d48286387028c4e096dd1ab46fb
#
_cell.length_a   1.000
_cell.length_b   1.000
_cell.length_c   1.000
_cell.angle_alpha   90.00
_cell.angle_beta   90.00
_cell.angle_gamma   90.00
#
_symmetry.space_group_name_H-M   'P 1'
#
loop_
_entity.id
_entity.type
_entity.pdbx_description
1 polymer ?
#
loop_
_entity_poly.entity_id
_entity_poly.type
_entity_poly.pdbx_seq_one_letter_code
_entity_poly.pdbx_strand_id
1 'polypeptide(L)'
;MPVGEADKGVGAMKGTIYYGVQLQSMFIDWWHDPVEGEPFKHSGLLNTYLVRPSIIYGASDRINFMASTSIGVRSMVWNGGKNSVHHRTESTLTDFKNAEPGMLGDTQLIVRYLAKNDGSGEGSRVILGGGISVPSKSQLTADPFFLNGEEKGEHRHFSLSSGAYKYILESQIFFKQPVNPVFYGGFIMYERALKESEHGYLPPPLLNASLSATFKRFDAMDSS
;
A
#
# COMPACT_ATOMS: atom_id res chain seq x y z
N MET A 1 -9.12 -20.86 -1.25
CA MET A 1 -8.70 -19.52 -0.78
C MET A 1 -8.44 -18.68 -2.00
N PRO A 2 -8.88 -17.44 -2.09
CA PRO A 2 -8.50 -16.59 -3.22
C PRO A 2 -6.98 -16.37 -3.18
N VAL A 3 -6.35 -16.57 -4.34
CA VAL A 3 -4.94 -16.22 -4.56
C VAL A 3 -4.91 -14.71 -4.78
N GLY A 4 -4.25 -13.99 -3.93
CA GLY A 4 -4.22 -12.54 -3.88
C GLY A 4 -4.03 -12.12 -2.45
N GLU A 5 -4.19 -10.92 -2.07
CA GLU A 5 -4.01 -10.50 -0.68
C GLU A 5 -4.77 -11.44 0.27
N ALA A 6 -4.01 -12.27 0.99
CA ALA A 6 -4.50 -13.48 1.68
C ALA A 6 -5.56 -13.24 2.77
N ASP A 7 -5.78 -11.97 3.11
CA ASP A 7 -6.73 -11.51 4.13
C ASP A 7 -8.10 -11.09 3.55
N LYS A 8 -8.21 -10.97 2.20
CA LYS A 8 -9.45 -10.48 1.58
C LYS A 8 -10.43 -11.61 1.32
N GLY A 9 -11.66 -11.41 1.78
CA GLY A 9 -12.73 -12.39 1.71
C GLY A 9 -12.68 -13.52 2.73
N VAL A 10 -11.64 -13.55 3.57
CA VAL A 10 -11.49 -14.55 4.63
C VAL A 10 -11.55 -13.83 5.98
N GLY A 11 -12.68 -13.89 6.66
CA GLY A 11 -12.77 -13.44 8.05
C GLY A 11 -12.07 -14.43 8.98
N ALA A 12 -11.47 -13.94 10.06
CA ALA A 12 -10.99 -14.77 11.14
C ALA A 12 -12.17 -15.22 12.03
N MET A 13 -12.24 -16.51 12.39
CA MET A 13 -13.19 -16.99 13.37
C MET A 13 -12.86 -16.43 14.76
N LYS A 14 -13.85 -16.35 15.63
CA LYS A 14 -13.67 -15.90 17.02
C LYS A 14 -12.49 -16.61 17.68
N GLY A 15 -11.58 -15.82 18.27
CA GLY A 15 -10.40 -16.30 19.00
C GLY A 15 -9.24 -16.79 18.13
N THR A 16 -9.37 -16.73 16.78
CA THR A 16 -8.27 -17.12 15.88
C THR A 16 -7.42 -15.91 15.49
N ILE A 17 -6.13 -16.19 15.22
CA ILE A 17 -5.17 -15.20 14.72
C ILE A 17 -4.62 -15.72 13.39
N TYR A 18 -4.58 -14.86 12.38
CA TYR A 18 -3.90 -15.11 11.12
C TYR A 18 -2.73 -14.15 10.95
N TYR A 19 -1.65 -14.65 10.42
CA TYR A 19 -0.49 -13.86 10.02
C TYR A 19 -0.38 -13.87 8.51
N GLY A 20 -0.13 -12.71 7.94
CA GLY A 20 0.11 -12.53 6.51
C GLY A 20 1.42 -11.81 6.25
N VAL A 21 2.02 -12.08 5.10
CA VAL A 21 3.17 -11.34 4.59
C VAL A 21 2.94 -11.12 3.11
N GLN A 22 3.01 -9.85 2.69
CA GLN A 22 3.00 -9.46 1.28
C GLN A 22 4.36 -8.91 0.91
N LEU A 23 4.89 -9.37 -0.22
CA LEU A 23 6.11 -8.82 -0.81
C LEU A 23 5.73 -7.95 -2.00
N GLN A 24 6.30 -6.76 -2.09
CA GLN A 24 6.07 -5.83 -3.18
C GLN A 24 7.40 -5.35 -3.74
N SER A 25 7.56 -5.48 -5.06
CA SER A 25 8.65 -4.87 -5.80
C SER A 25 8.06 -3.99 -6.90
N MET A 26 8.53 -2.76 -6.98
CA MET A 26 8.07 -1.80 -7.99
C MET A 26 9.28 -1.09 -8.58
N PHE A 27 9.29 -0.97 -9.90
CA PHE A 27 10.34 -0.33 -10.67
C PHE A 27 9.70 0.74 -11.52
N ILE A 28 10.13 2.00 -11.32
CA ILE A 28 9.62 3.15 -12.06
C ILE A 28 10.79 3.77 -12.81
N ASP A 29 10.75 3.69 -14.13
CA ASP A 29 11.64 4.44 -15.01
C ASP A 29 11.05 5.83 -15.18
N TRP A 30 11.87 6.87 -14.92
CA TRP A 30 11.39 8.25 -14.91
C TRP A 30 12.35 9.17 -15.67
N TRP A 31 11.79 10.21 -16.22
CA TRP A 31 12.56 11.29 -16.85
C TRP A 31 11.77 12.60 -16.83
N HIS A 32 12.48 13.71 -16.94
CA HIS A 32 11.90 15.03 -17.25
C HIS A 32 12.90 15.88 -18.05
N ASP A 33 12.38 16.93 -18.66
CA ASP A 33 13.18 17.87 -19.44
C ASP A 33 14.15 18.66 -18.54
N PRO A 34 15.20 19.25 -19.16
CA PRO A 34 16.14 20.12 -18.46
C PRO A 34 15.45 21.20 -17.63
N VAL A 35 16.03 21.55 -16.50
CA VAL A 35 15.57 22.63 -15.62
C VAL A 35 16.60 23.74 -15.55
N GLU A 36 16.22 24.92 -15.06
CA GLU A 36 17.12 26.06 -14.88
C GLU A 36 18.32 25.67 -13.99
N GLY A 37 19.52 25.98 -14.47
CA GLY A 37 20.79 25.63 -13.81
C GLY A 37 21.30 24.22 -14.13
N GLU A 38 20.49 23.34 -14.71
CA GLU A 38 20.84 21.98 -15.10
C GLU A 38 20.36 21.69 -16.53
N PRO A 39 21.07 22.19 -17.58
CA PRO A 39 20.62 22.16 -18.97
C PRO A 39 20.81 20.79 -19.65
N PHE A 40 20.53 19.70 -18.95
CA PHE A 40 20.61 18.32 -19.44
C PHE A 40 19.35 17.55 -19.04
N LYS A 41 19.04 16.50 -19.80
CA LYS A 41 17.89 15.62 -19.51
C LYS A 41 18.12 14.88 -18.20
N HIS A 42 17.14 14.90 -17.33
CA HIS A 42 17.12 14.17 -16.07
C HIS A 42 16.41 12.83 -16.27
N SER A 43 17.06 11.75 -15.91
CA SER A 43 16.45 10.42 -15.95
C SER A 43 17.02 9.49 -14.89
N GLY A 44 16.27 8.48 -14.51
CA GLY A 44 16.70 7.53 -13.51
C GLY A 44 15.70 6.41 -13.29
N LEU A 45 16.00 5.56 -12.34
CA LEU A 45 15.20 4.43 -11.95
C LEU A 45 14.86 4.54 -10.45
N LEU A 46 13.58 4.50 -10.12
CA LEU A 46 13.08 4.44 -8.75
C LEU A 46 12.66 3.00 -8.44
N ASN A 47 13.39 2.36 -7.54
CA ASN A 47 13.14 1.00 -7.08
C ASN A 47 12.46 1.03 -5.71
N THR A 48 11.46 0.21 -5.51
CA THR A 48 10.78 0.06 -4.22
C THR A 48 10.70 -1.43 -3.86
N TYR A 49 11.19 -1.79 -2.69
CA TYR A 49 11.11 -3.13 -2.14
C TYR A 49 10.47 -3.06 -0.75
N LEU A 50 9.30 -3.64 -0.61
CA LEU A 50 8.55 -3.62 0.64
C LEU A 50 8.16 -5.04 1.07
N VAL A 51 8.22 -5.25 2.36
CA VAL A 51 7.61 -6.38 3.08
C VAL A 51 6.47 -5.79 3.91
N ARG A 52 5.27 -6.32 3.76
CA ARG A 52 4.09 -5.92 4.53
C ARG A 52 3.61 -7.06 5.40
N PRO A 53 4.12 -7.20 6.62
CA PRO A 53 3.54 -8.10 7.60
C PRO A 53 2.16 -7.61 8.02
N SER A 54 1.26 -8.55 8.27
CA SER A 54 -0.08 -8.28 8.78
C SER A 54 -0.48 -9.31 9.81
N ILE A 55 -1.34 -8.91 10.74
CA ILE A 55 -1.98 -9.74 11.73
C ILE A 55 -3.48 -9.46 11.72
N ILE A 56 -4.29 -10.52 11.76
CA ILE A 56 -5.74 -10.43 11.83
C ILE A 56 -6.20 -11.24 13.03
N TYR A 57 -6.96 -10.61 13.91
CA TYR A 57 -7.57 -11.26 15.07
C TYR A 57 -9.10 -11.27 14.96
N GLY A 58 -9.70 -12.44 15.10
CA GLY A 58 -11.14 -12.63 15.18
C GLY A 58 -11.65 -12.34 16.58
N ALA A 59 -12.17 -11.14 16.84
CA ALA A 59 -12.76 -10.79 18.12
C ALA A 59 -14.14 -11.45 18.32
N SER A 60 -14.86 -11.65 17.22
CA SER A 60 -16.11 -12.42 17.18
C SER A 60 -16.27 -13.04 15.79
N ASP A 61 -17.35 -13.82 15.59
CA ASP A 61 -17.68 -14.40 14.27
C ASP A 61 -18.04 -13.32 13.21
N ARG A 62 -18.16 -12.07 13.64
CA ARG A 62 -18.48 -10.94 12.75
C ARG A 62 -17.50 -9.78 12.79
N ILE A 63 -16.61 -9.72 13.79
CA ILE A 63 -15.69 -8.59 13.97
C ILE A 63 -14.26 -9.09 13.95
N ASN A 64 -13.46 -8.51 13.07
CA ASN A 64 -12.03 -8.74 12.99
C ASN A 64 -11.26 -7.43 13.16
N PHE A 65 -10.12 -7.49 13.84
CA PHE A 65 -9.12 -6.44 13.90
C PHE A 65 -7.95 -6.82 13.01
N MET A 66 -7.48 -5.89 12.20
CA MET A 66 -6.29 -6.05 11.38
C MET A 66 -5.26 -4.96 11.72
N ALA A 67 -4.02 -5.36 11.83
CA ALA A 67 -2.88 -4.46 11.86
C ALA A 67 -1.89 -4.88 10.78
N SER A 68 -1.35 -3.91 10.04
CA SER A 68 -0.27 -4.13 9.06
C SER A 68 0.65 -2.93 8.99
N THR A 69 1.91 -3.17 8.63
CA THR A 69 2.88 -2.09 8.43
C THR A 69 3.71 -2.38 7.18
N SER A 70 4.32 -1.35 6.61
CA SER A 70 5.25 -1.50 5.50
C SER A 70 6.68 -1.36 6.02
N ILE A 71 7.55 -2.30 5.66
CA ILE A 71 8.97 -2.29 6.00
C ILE A 71 9.75 -2.47 4.72
N GLY A 72 10.74 -1.64 4.47
CA GLY A 72 11.58 -1.81 3.29
C GLY A 72 12.37 -0.57 2.92
N VAL A 73 12.71 -0.50 1.63
CA VAL A 73 13.58 0.54 1.10
C VAL A 73 13.04 0.98 -0.27
N ARG A 74 13.10 2.28 -0.50
CA ARG A 74 12.96 2.89 -1.82
C ARG A 74 14.30 3.50 -2.19
N SER A 75 14.80 3.20 -3.37
CA SER A 75 16.10 3.71 -3.85
C SER A 75 15.96 4.35 -5.23
N MET A 76 16.66 5.44 -5.43
CA MET A 76 16.74 6.12 -6.71
C MET A 76 18.13 5.91 -7.30
N VAL A 77 18.20 5.56 -8.58
CA VAL A 77 19.41 5.50 -9.37
C VAL A 77 19.36 6.65 -10.39
N TRP A 78 20.35 7.52 -10.32
CA TRP A 78 20.51 8.65 -11.25
C TRP A 78 21.29 8.24 -12.48
N ASN A 79 20.74 8.47 -13.67
CA ASN A 79 21.39 8.12 -14.95
C ASN A 79 22.16 9.28 -15.58
N GLY A 80 22.28 10.41 -14.89
CA GLY A 80 22.99 11.59 -15.38
C GLY A 80 24.50 11.43 -15.34
N GLY A 81 25.19 11.88 -16.38
CA GLY A 81 26.65 11.94 -16.44
C GLY A 81 27.25 13.11 -15.66
N LYS A 82 26.45 13.95 -15.04
CA LYS A 82 26.87 15.13 -14.23
C LYS A 82 26.15 15.06 -12.87
N ASN A 83 26.77 15.66 -11.86
CA ASN A 83 26.13 15.82 -10.57
C ASN A 83 24.88 16.70 -10.72
N SER A 84 23.76 16.26 -10.14
CA SER A 84 22.55 17.03 -10.00
C SER A 84 22.40 17.50 -8.56
N VAL A 85 21.86 18.70 -8.34
CA VAL A 85 21.54 19.19 -6.99
C VAL A 85 20.31 18.54 -6.39
N HIS A 86 19.44 17.94 -7.23
CA HIS A 86 18.20 17.34 -6.77
C HIS A 86 17.95 15.90 -7.25
N HIS A 87 18.72 15.39 -8.22
CA HIS A 87 18.67 13.98 -8.62
C HIS A 87 20.02 13.32 -8.49
N ARG A 88 20.09 12.28 -7.67
CA ARG A 88 21.29 11.48 -7.46
C ARG A 88 20.92 10.09 -6.95
N THR A 89 21.87 9.20 -6.97
CA THR A 89 21.70 7.86 -6.42
C THR A 89 21.57 7.94 -4.90
N GLU A 90 20.45 7.48 -4.37
CA GLU A 90 20.11 7.55 -2.95
C GLU A 90 19.12 6.44 -2.53
N SER A 91 18.88 6.33 -1.25
CA SER A 91 17.86 5.43 -0.70
C SER A 91 17.15 6.06 0.49
N THR A 92 16.06 5.46 0.94
CA THR A 92 15.32 5.90 2.14
C THR A 92 16.12 5.78 3.44
N LEU A 93 17.33 5.23 3.41
CA LEU A 93 18.25 5.14 4.56
C LEU A 93 19.24 6.29 4.64
N THR A 94 19.27 7.17 3.63
CA THR A 94 20.19 8.30 3.54
C THR A 94 19.57 9.53 4.20
N ASP A 95 20.35 10.24 5.00
CA ASP A 95 19.96 11.53 5.59
C ASP A 95 19.89 12.64 4.55
N PHE A 96 18.84 13.45 4.62
CA PHE A 96 18.64 14.63 3.80
C PHE A 96 18.08 15.78 4.64
N LYS A 97 18.31 17.01 4.18
CA LYS A 97 17.77 18.20 4.83
C LYS A 97 16.24 18.16 4.98
N ASN A 98 15.56 17.64 3.98
CA ASN A 98 14.09 17.65 3.89
C ASN A 98 13.44 16.28 4.07
N ALA A 99 14.13 15.29 4.61
CA ALA A 99 13.56 13.96 4.83
C ALA A 99 14.24 13.22 5.97
N GLU A 100 13.43 12.54 6.76
CA GLU A 100 13.90 11.61 7.78
C GLU A 100 14.15 10.22 7.16
N PRO A 101 15.30 9.59 7.43
CA PRO A 101 15.60 8.25 6.93
C PRO A 101 14.78 7.19 7.67
N GLY A 102 14.68 6.00 7.09
CA GLY A 102 14.10 4.85 7.78
C GLY A 102 13.58 3.78 6.85
N MET A 103 13.36 2.61 7.44
CA MET A 103 12.79 1.43 6.76
C MET A 103 11.30 1.26 7.03
N LEU A 104 10.72 1.99 7.98
CA LEU A 104 9.34 1.83 8.39
C LEU A 104 8.45 2.81 7.62
N GLY A 105 7.43 2.30 6.96
CA GLY A 105 6.34 3.08 6.37
C GLY A 105 5.15 3.18 7.32
N ASP A 106 3.99 3.59 6.77
CA ASP A 106 2.78 3.78 7.56
C ASP A 106 2.25 2.44 8.11
N THR A 107 1.67 2.50 9.30
CA THR A 107 0.98 1.36 9.94
C THR A 107 -0.52 1.54 9.84
N GLN A 108 -1.22 0.53 9.30
CA GLN A 108 -2.67 0.52 9.16
C GLN A 108 -3.31 -0.31 10.28
N LEU A 109 -4.35 0.23 10.89
CA LEU A 109 -5.20 -0.44 11.87
C LEU A 109 -6.64 -0.38 11.38
N ILE A 110 -7.24 -1.55 11.13
CA ILE A 110 -8.55 -1.67 10.50
C ILE A 110 -9.44 -2.59 11.33
N VAL A 111 -10.69 -2.17 11.52
CA VAL A 111 -11.77 -3.00 12.05
C VAL A 111 -12.65 -3.41 10.88
N ARG A 112 -12.94 -4.71 10.75
CA ARG A 112 -13.81 -5.28 9.73
C ARG A 112 -15.05 -5.88 10.36
N TYR A 113 -16.21 -5.61 9.78
CA TYR A 113 -17.50 -6.16 10.17
C TYR A 113 -18.09 -6.99 9.03
N LEU A 114 -18.41 -8.25 9.31
CA LEU A 114 -19.11 -9.15 8.41
C LEU A 114 -20.60 -8.80 8.41
N ALA A 115 -21.01 -7.94 7.48
CA ALA A 115 -22.37 -7.42 7.37
C ALA A 115 -23.34 -8.48 6.84
N LYS A 116 -22.90 -9.30 5.86
CA LYS A 116 -23.67 -10.41 5.30
C LYS A 116 -22.83 -11.67 5.18
N ASN A 117 -23.41 -12.82 5.52
CA ASN A 117 -22.81 -14.13 5.31
C ASN A 117 -23.93 -15.17 5.16
N ASP A 118 -24.09 -15.71 3.96
CA ASP A 118 -25.11 -16.72 3.67
C ASP A 118 -24.70 -18.14 4.11
N GLY A 119 -23.66 -18.24 4.96
CA GLY A 119 -23.22 -19.50 5.58
C GLY A 119 -22.13 -20.24 4.81
N SER A 120 -22.08 -21.57 4.98
CA SER A 120 -21.04 -22.43 4.42
C SER A 120 -21.29 -22.90 3.00
N GLY A 121 -22.51 -22.76 2.49
CA GLY A 121 -22.93 -23.15 1.14
C GLY A 121 -22.67 -22.08 0.08
N GLU A 122 -23.54 -22.05 -0.91
CA GLU A 122 -23.62 -20.99 -1.90
C GLU A 122 -24.12 -19.70 -1.25
N GLY A 123 -23.77 -18.57 -1.85
CA GLY A 123 -24.24 -17.29 -1.38
C GLY A 123 -23.18 -16.20 -1.37
N SER A 124 -23.47 -15.13 -0.66
CA SER A 124 -22.61 -13.94 -0.65
C SER A 124 -22.05 -13.64 0.74
N ARG A 125 -20.88 -13.00 0.74
CA ARG A 125 -20.27 -12.34 1.90
C ARG A 125 -20.06 -10.89 1.60
N VAL A 126 -20.47 -10.04 2.53
CA VAL A 126 -20.21 -8.60 2.49
C VAL A 126 -19.49 -8.21 3.77
N ILE A 127 -18.31 -7.64 3.61
CA ILE A 127 -17.49 -7.15 4.70
C ILE A 127 -17.32 -5.64 4.52
N LEU A 128 -17.56 -4.89 5.58
CA LEU A 128 -17.31 -3.46 5.66
C LEU A 128 -16.18 -3.22 6.65
N GLY A 129 -15.24 -2.36 6.29
CA GLY A 129 -14.11 -2.04 7.14
C GLY A 129 -13.91 -0.53 7.28
N GLY A 130 -13.35 -0.16 8.39
CA GLY A 130 -12.92 1.21 8.66
C GLY A 130 -11.69 1.22 9.56
N GLY A 131 -10.83 2.21 9.37
CA GLY A 131 -9.59 2.25 10.12
C GLY A 131 -8.81 3.53 9.97
N ILE A 132 -7.60 3.50 10.47
CA ILE A 132 -6.63 4.59 10.40
C ILE A 132 -5.27 4.10 9.88
N SER A 133 -4.57 5.00 9.22
CA SER A 133 -3.15 4.86 8.90
C SER A 133 -2.36 5.83 9.78
N VAL A 134 -1.42 5.29 10.52
CA VAL A 134 -0.52 6.03 11.42
C VAL A 134 0.81 6.21 10.71
N PRO A 135 1.28 7.44 10.51
CA PRO A 135 2.54 7.69 9.81
C PRO A 135 3.75 7.23 10.63
N SER A 136 4.79 6.81 9.94
CA SER A 136 6.11 6.63 10.53
C SER A 136 6.93 7.92 10.43
N LYS A 137 8.13 7.91 11.03
CA LYS A 137 9.08 9.03 10.93
C LYS A 137 9.83 9.10 9.60
N SER A 138 9.79 8.06 8.75
CA SER A 138 10.44 8.08 7.43
C SER A 138 9.61 8.92 6.44
N GLN A 139 9.58 10.23 6.64
CA GLN A 139 8.72 11.19 5.95
C GLN A 139 9.54 12.37 5.40
N LEU A 140 8.91 13.14 4.50
CA LEU A 140 9.43 14.43 4.08
C LEU A 140 9.24 15.45 5.20
N THR A 141 10.24 16.28 5.45
CA THR A 141 10.27 17.35 6.46
C THR A 141 10.21 18.75 5.85
N ALA A 142 10.19 18.86 4.51
CA ALA A 142 9.98 20.10 3.77
C ALA A 142 9.37 19.77 2.39
N ASP A 143 8.86 20.82 1.71
CA ASP A 143 8.33 20.69 0.37
C ASP A 143 9.43 20.27 -0.63
N PRO A 144 9.29 19.10 -1.29
CA PRO A 144 10.29 18.62 -2.25
C PRO A 144 10.32 19.44 -3.55
N PHE A 145 9.34 20.31 -3.79
CA PHE A 145 9.23 21.14 -5.00
C PHE A 145 9.62 22.60 -4.76
N PHE A 146 9.93 22.99 -3.53
CA PHE A 146 10.31 24.35 -3.15
C PHE A 146 9.28 25.43 -3.56
N LEU A 147 7.99 25.11 -3.52
CA LEU A 147 6.91 26.00 -3.94
C LEU A 147 6.81 27.26 -3.07
N ASN A 148 7.32 27.23 -1.85
CA ASN A 148 7.27 28.32 -0.88
C ASN A 148 8.53 29.21 -0.87
N GLY A 149 9.36 29.17 -1.91
CA GLY A 149 10.54 30.04 -2.04
C GLY A 149 11.75 29.61 -1.21
N GLU A 150 11.78 28.36 -0.73
CA GLU A 150 12.94 27.79 -0.08
C GLU A 150 14.13 27.64 -1.05
N GLU A 151 15.36 27.68 -0.52
CA GLU A 151 16.55 27.47 -1.34
C GLU A 151 16.54 26.08 -1.96
N LYS A 152 16.69 26.01 -3.29
CA LYS A 152 16.89 24.76 -4.03
C LYS A 152 18.19 24.14 -3.60
N GLY A 153 18.16 23.07 -2.84
CA GLY A 153 19.31 22.35 -2.33
C GLY A 153 19.15 20.85 -2.54
N GLU A 154 20.00 20.11 -1.86
CA GLU A 154 19.88 18.66 -1.78
C GLU A 154 18.57 18.27 -1.11
N HIS A 155 17.74 17.50 -1.80
CA HIS A 155 16.46 17.06 -1.30
C HIS A 155 16.11 15.64 -1.77
N ARG A 156 15.16 15.07 -1.13
CA ARG A 156 14.63 13.75 -1.46
C ARG A 156 13.23 13.88 -2.01
N HIS A 157 12.95 13.20 -3.13
CA HIS A 157 11.62 13.15 -3.73
C HIS A 157 10.75 12.02 -3.21
N PHE A 158 11.23 11.19 -2.31
CA PHE A 158 10.51 10.02 -1.83
C PHE A 158 10.76 9.75 -0.35
N SER A 159 9.77 9.12 0.26
CA SER A 159 9.80 8.61 1.62
C SER A 159 8.96 7.34 1.68
N LEU A 160 9.02 6.58 2.78
CA LEU A 160 8.16 5.42 2.99
C LEU A 160 6.84 5.79 3.64
N SER A 161 6.80 6.92 4.34
CA SER A 161 5.61 7.47 4.98
C SER A 161 5.21 8.79 4.33
N SER A 162 3.92 9.07 4.35
CA SER A 162 3.40 10.38 3.96
C SER A 162 3.47 11.42 5.07
N GLY A 163 3.79 11.03 6.31
CA GLY A 163 3.78 11.90 7.48
C GLY A 163 2.39 12.31 7.99
N ALA A 164 1.32 11.92 7.31
CA ALA A 164 -0.04 12.32 7.64
C ALA A 164 -0.87 11.14 8.17
N TYR A 165 -1.67 11.39 9.20
CA TYR A 165 -2.72 10.45 9.62
C TYR A 165 -3.81 10.41 8.57
N LYS A 166 -4.27 9.17 8.24
CA LYS A 166 -5.30 8.96 7.23
C LYS A 166 -6.42 8.11 7.79
N TYR A 167 -7.65 8.32 7.32
CA TYR A 167 -8.72 7.36 7.52
C TYR A 167 -8.78 6.38 6.36
N ILE A 168 -9.28 5.20 6.65
CA ILE A 168 -9.44 4.11 5.69
C ILE A 168 -10.90 3.66 5.73
N LEU A 169 -11.50 3.52 4.55
CA LEU A 169 -12.80 2.87 4.35
C LEU A 169 -12.61 1.69 3.42
N GLU A 170 -13.20 0.55 3.75
CA GLU A 170 -13.05 -0.69 3.00
C GLU A 170 -14.41 -1.37 2.79
N SER A 171 -14.61 -1.94 1.62
CA SER A 171 -15.73 -2.83 1.32
C SER A 171 -15.25 -4.03 0.53
N GLN A 172 -15.73 -5.22 0.89
CA GLN A 172 -15.44 -6.46 0.20
C GLN A 172 -16.75 -7.18 -0.08
N ILE A 173 -16.92 -7.68 -1.30
CA ILE A 173 -18.08 -8.46 -1.71
C ILE A 173 -17.60 -9.69 -2.44
N PHE A 174 -17.97 -10.87 -1.93
CA PHE A 174 -17.61 -12.15 -2.50
C PHE A 174 -18.81 -13.05 -2.65
N PHE A 175 -18.83 -13.84 -3.71
CA PHE A 175 -19.85 -14.82 -4.02
C PHE A 175 -19.23 -16.22 -4.11
N LYS A 176 -19.92 -17.20 -3.55
CA LYS A 176 -19.59 -18.61 -3.66
C LYS A 176 -20.72 -19.32 -4.40
N GLN A 177 -20.36 -20.18 -5.35
CA GLN A 177 -21.31 -20.93 -6.17
C GLN A 177 -20.73 -22.32 -6.53
N PRO A 178 -21.57 -23.30 -6.95
CA PRO A 178 -21.13 -24.65 -7.27
C PRO A 178 -20.43 -24.74 -8.63
N VAL A 179 -20.74 -23.82 -9.55
CA VAL A 179 -20.18 -23.77 -10.90
C VAL A 179 -18.95 -22.85 -10.96
N ASN A 180 -18.09 -23.04 -11.96
CA ASN A 180 -16.93 -22.18 -12.15
C ASN A 180 -17.32 -20.76 -12.64
N PRO A 181 -16.68 -19.72 -12.08
CA PRO A 181 -15.77 -19.72 -10.95
C PRO A 181 -16.50 -20.07 -9.63
N VAL A 182 -15.90 -20.93 -8.81
CA VAL A 182 -16.53 -21.37 -7.55
C VAL A 182 -16.52 -20.30 -6.46
N PHE A 183 -15.66 -19.31 -6.62
CA PHE A 183 -15.56 -18.15 -5.75
C PHE A 183 -15.11 -16.95 -6.58
N TYR A 184 -15.83 -15.84 -6.49
CA TYR A 184 -15.47 -14.60 -7.17
C TYR A 184 -15.95 -13.40 -6.37
N GLY A 185 -15.33 -12.26 -6.61
CA GLY A 185 -15.71 -11.03 -5.95
C GLY A 185 -14.69 -9.93 -6.10
N GLY A 186 -14.82 -8.93 -5.26
CA GLY A 186 -13.95 -7.78 -5.29
C GLY A 186 -13.84 -7.08 -3.96
N PHE A 187 -12.90 -6.18 -3.95
CA PHE A 187 -12.56 -5.35 -2.82
C PHE A 187 -12.30 -3.94 -3.32
N ILE A 188 -12.70 -2.98 -2.52
CA ILE A 188 -12.40 -1.56 -2.70
C ILE A 188 -11.96 -0.97 -1.37
N MET A 189 -10.90 -0.18 -1.39
CA MET A 189 -10.39 0.56 -0.23
C MET A 189 -10.11 2.00 -0.64
N TYR A 190 -10.60 2.92 0.15
CA TYR A 190 -10.35 4.35 0.04
C TYR A 190 -9.57 4.83 1.25
N GLU A 191 -8.48 5.55 1.01
CA GLU A 191 -7.63 6.13 2.03
C GLU A 191 -7.48 7.63 1.76
N ARG A 192 -7.66 8.46 2.79
CA ARG A 192 -7.50 9.90 2.68
C ARG A 192 -6.93 10.49 3.96
N ALA A 193 -6.04 11.47 3.81
CA ALA A 193 -5.48 12.22 4.92
C ALA A 193 -6.56 12.98 5.70
N LEU A 194 -6.46 12.95 7.03
CA LEU A 194 -7.30 13.72 7.93
C LEU A 194 -6.92 15.20 7.93
N LYS A 195 -5.62 15.46 7.80
CA LYS A 195 -5.01 16.78 7.71
C LYS A 195 -3.63 16.66 7.07
N GLU A 196 -3.02 17.77 6.78
CA GLU A 196 -1.61 17.85 6.38
C GLU A 196 -0.70 17.22 7.44
N SER A 197 0.48 16.75 7.00
CA SER A 197 1.57 16.36 7.90
C SER A 197 2.03 17.56 8.73
N GLU A 198 2.84 17.35 9.74
CA GLU A 198 3.43 18.43 10.54
C GLU A 198 4.34 19.37 9.73
N HIS A 199 4.75 18.93 8.56
CA HIS A 199 5.59 19.68 7.60
C HIS A 199 4.81 20.24 6.42
N GLY A 200 3.47 20.33 6.49
CA GLY A 200 2.62 20.95 5.47
C GLY A 200 2.33 20.10 4.22
N TYR A 201 2.73 18.82 4.20
CA TYR A 201 2.42 17.94 3.07
C TYR A 201 1.04 17.29 3.23
N LEU A 202 0.16 17.49 2.25
CA LEU A 202 -1.14 16.82 2.15
C LEU A 202 -1.07 15.72 1.08
N PRO A 203 -0.97 14.43 1.48
CA PRO A 203 -0.96 13.35 0.50
C PRO A 203 -2.30 13.24 -0.22
N PRO A 204 -2.27 12.91 -1.53
CA PRO A 204 -3.48 12.70 -2.30
C PRO A 204 -4.29 11.51 -1.75
N PRO A 205 -5.61 11.48 -1.99
CA PRO A 205 -6.41 10.31 -1.66
C PRO A 205 -5.99 9.12 -2.53
N LEU A 206 -6.05 7.93 -1.94
CA LEU A 206 -5.72 6.67 -2.61
C LEU A 206 -6.99 5.81 -2.71
N LEU A 207 -7.24 5.29 -3.90
CA LEU A 207 -8.28 4.30 -4.16
C LEU A 207 -7.63 3.02 -4.68
N ASN A 208 -7.78 1.93 -3.94
CA ASN A 208 -7.39 0.59 -4.35
C ASN A 208 -8.62 -0.24 -4.64
N ALA A 209 -8.61 -0.97 -5.75
CA ALA A 209 -9.65 -1.93 -6.09
C ALA A 209 -9.03 -3.20 -6.65
N SER A 210 -9.63 -4.34 -6.35
CA SER A 210 -9.24 -5.61 -6.95
C SER A 210 -10.44 -6.49 -7.21
N LEU A 211 -10.34 -7.32 -8.26
CA LEU A 211 -11.28 -8.39 -8.56
C LEU A 211 -10.53 -9.72 -8.48
N SER A 212 -11.22 -10.75 -8.02
CA SER A 212 -10.67 -12.10 -7.94
C SER A 212 -11.71 -13.13 -8.34
N ALA A 213 -11.23 -14.22 -8.95
CA ALA A 213 -12.04 -15.38 -9.26
C ALA A 213 -11.19 -16.65 -9.03
N THR A 214 -11.81 -17.67 -8.43
CA THR A 214 -11.19 -18.97 -8.20
C THR A 214 -11.96 -20.02 -8.96
N PHE A 215 -11.25 -20.84 -9.73
CA PHE A 215 -11.82 -21.91 -10.55
C PHE A 215 -11.44 -23.27 -9.95
N LYS A 216 -12.38 -24.21 -9.96
CA LYS A 216 -12.04 -25.63 -9.77
C LYS A 216 -11.23 -26.09 -10.99
N ARG A 217 -10.17 -26.83 -10.73
CA ARG A 217 -9.48 -27.58 -11.76
C ARG A 217 -10.45 -28.58 -12.38
N PHE A 218 -10.56 -28.60 -13.70
CA PHE A 218 -11.20 -29.69 -14.40
C PHE A 218 -10.24 -30.89 -14.38
N ASP A 219 -10.57 -31.94 -13.64
CA ASP A 219 -9.88 -33.21 -13.78
C ASP A 219 -10.30 -33.81 -15.11
N ALA A 220 -9.43 -33.69 -16.11
CA ALA A 220 -9.62 -34.25 -17.46
C ALA A 220 -9.43 -35.78 -17.48
N MET A 221 -9.55 -36.46 -16.33
CA MET A 221 -9.30 -37.90 -16.17
C MET A 221 -10.40 -38.62 -15.41
N ASP A 222 -11.66 -38.39 -15.74
CA ASP A 222 -12.73 -39.33 -15.41
C ASP A 222 -13.50 -39.71 -16.66
N SER A 223 -12.77 -40.29 -17.63
CA SER A 223 -13.33 -41.01 -18.78
C SER A 223 -12.56 -42.32 -18.93
N SER A 224 -12.83 -43.25 -18.03
CA SER A 224 -12.56 -44.69 -18.25
C SER A 224 -13.59 -45.52 -17.54
#